data_29e00f53b6dbddade9172ae4d30c4e93
#
_entry.id   29e00f53b6dbddade9172ae4d30c4e93
#
_cell.length_a   1.000
_cell.length_b   1.000
_cell.length_c   1.000
_cell.angle_alpha   90.00
_cell.angle_beta   90.00
_cell.angle_gamma   90.00
#
_symmetry.space_group_name_H-M   'P 1'
#
loop_
_entity.id
_entity.type
_entity.pdbx_description
1 polymer ?
#
loop_
_entity_poly.entity_id
_entity_poly.type
_entity_poly.pdbx_seq_one_letter_code
_entity_poly.pdbx_strand_id
1 'polypeptide(L)'
;MKDRRVSLADFVYERIEADILAESYKPGQVLTELAVSDTLEVSRTPVREAFRRLQQQGYLSETGKGSVVVGTTPRDMMDIYEIRLRTEGLATRWAAKRITEDGLRQLREALELQEFYTAKADAGHIQEQDASFHRLIFLQCGSPVLGDMLTVLHRRIQRFRQQSVKDHARADLVVAEHRAIFNALAAGDADAAEQLALAHVKNAREHIGAEECVWA
;
A
#
# COMPACT_ATOMS: atom_id res chain seq x y z
N MET A 1 2.28 23.61 -16.43
CA MET A 1 1.96 22.19 -16.15
C MET A 1 2.65 21.34 -17.19
N LYS A 2 3.71 20.60 -16.85
CA LYS A 2 4.30 19.60 -17.75
C LYS A 2 3.44 18.36 -17.70
N ASP A 3 2.77 18.09 -18.79
CA ASP A 3 2.08 16.82 -19.03
C ASP A 3 3.10 15.69 -18.80
N ARG A 4 2.94 14.97 -17.68
CA ARG A 4 3.76 13.80 -17.39
C ARG A 4 3.25 12.68 -18.29
N ARG A 5 3.77 12.61 -19.51
CA ARG A 5 3.56 11.41 -20.33
C ARG A 5 4.09 10.24 -19.53
N VAL A 6 3.20 9.37 -19.07
CA VAL A 6 3.57 8.10 -18.41
C VAL A 6 4.50 7.39 -19.38
N SER A 7 5.71 7.05 -18.93
CA SER A 7 6.66 6.34 -19.81
C SER A 7 6.12 4.93 -20.06
N LEU A 8 6.49 4.33 -21.19
CA LEU A 8 6.10 2.95 -21.47
C LEU A 8 6.64 1.98 -20.42
N ALA A 9 7.77 2.30 -19.81
CA ALA A 9 8.31 1.54 -18.67
C ALA A 9 7.47 1.69 -17.40
N ASP A 10 6.91 2.88 -17.13
CA ASP A 10 5.98 3.08 -16.02
C ASP A 10 4.70 2.28 -16.24
N PHE A 11 4.13 2.35 -17.43
CA PHE A 11 2.94 1.55 -17.78
C PHE A 11 3.17 0.04 -17.57
N VAL A 12 4.29 -0.49 -18.07
CA VAL A 12 4.65 -1.91 -17.91
C VAL A 12 4.85 -2.26 -16.44
N TYR A 13 5.52 -1.40 -15.70
CA TYR A 13 5.74 -1.57 -14.26
C TYR A 13 4.41 -1.65 -13.50
N GLU A 14 3.54 -0.66 -13.67
CA GLU A 14 2.23 -0.59 -12.99
C GLU A 14 1.35 -1.78 -13.36
N ARG A 15 1.38 -2.20 -14.62
CA ARG A 15 0.62 -3.35 -15.08
C ARG A 15 1.09 -4.66 -14.44
N ILE A 16 2.39 -4.94 -14.43
CA ILE A 16 2.93 -6.16 -13.81
C ILE A 16 2.72 -6.14 -12.30
N GLU A 17 2.92 -4.99 -11.64
CA GLU A 17 2.64 -4.82 -10.22
C GLU A 17 1.18 -5.15 -9.90
N ALA A 18 0.23 -4.59 -10.65
CA ALA A 18 -1.18 -4.87 -10.50
C ALA A 18 -1.51 -6.36 -10.71
N ASP A 19 -0.94 -6.99 -11.75
CA ASP A 19 -1.16 -8.41 -12.04
C ASP A 19 -0.56 -9.33 -10.95
N ILE A 20 0.56 -8.96 -10.32
CA ILE A 20 1.13 -9.67 -9.17
C ILE A 20 0.22 -9.50 -7.94
N LEU A 21 -0.23 -8.28 -7.66
CA LEU A 21 -1.11 -7.99 -6.53
C LEU A 21 -2.48 -8.67 -6.67
N ALA A 22 -3.00 -8.79 -7.89
CA ALA A 22 -4.25 -9.49 -8.21
C ALA A 22 -4.08 -11.01 -8.33
N GLU A 23 -2.88 -11.56 -8.10
CA GLU A 23 -2.53 -12.98 -8.30
C GLU A 23 -2.76 -13.53 -9.71
N SER A 24 -2.87 -12.66 -10.71
CA SER A 24 -2.83 -13.06 -12.12
C SER A 24 -1.46 -13.70 -12.43
N TYR A 25 -0.39 -13.16 -11.83
CA TYR A 25 0.91 -13.81 -11.73
C TYR A 25 1.10 -14.37 -10.32
N LYS A 26 1.16 -15.69 -10.22
CA LYS A 26 1.20 -16.39 -8.92
C LYS A 26 2.61 -16.38 -8.30
N PRO A 27 2.71 -16.38 -6.96
CA PRO A 27 3.98 -16.62 -6.28
C PRO A 27 4.69 -17.87 -6.80
N GLY A 28 6.00 -17.76 -7.08
CA GLY A 28 6.81 -18.83 -7.67
C GLY A 28 6.71 -18.93 -9.21
N GLN A 29 5.80 -18.19 -9.85
CA GLN A 29 5.73 -18.15 -11.31
C GLN A 29 6.96 -17.43 -11.89
N VAL A 30 7.56 -18.02 -12.93
CA VAL A 30 8.68 -17.40 -13.65
C VAL A 30 8.14 -16.53 -14.78
N LEU A 31 8.50 -15.28 -14.78
CA LEU A 31 8.24 -14.32 -15.85
C LEU A 31 9.52 -14.10 -16.66
N THR A 32 9.38 -14.02 -17.98
CA THR A 32 10.49 -13.68 -18.87
C THR A 32 10.20 -12.37 -19.59
N GLU A 33 11.26 -11.59 -19.88
CA GLU A 33 11.13 -10.34 -20.63
C GLU A 33 10.41 -10.56 -21.98
N LEU A 34 10.69 -11.70 -22.63
CA LEU A 34 10.09 -12.04 -23.93
C LEU A 34 8.59 -12.28 -23.79
N ALA A 35 8.17 -13.15 -22.89
CA ALA A 35 6.74 -13.47 -22.72
C ALA A 35 5.91 -12.22 -22.34
N VAL A 36 6.45 -11.36 -21.46
CA VAL A 36 5.76 -10.13 -21.06
C VAL A 36 5.73 -9.11 -22.21
N SER A 37 6.82 -8.98 -22.98
CA SER A 37 6.84 -8.08 -24.16
C SER A 37 5.81 -8.51 -25.22
N ASP A 38 5.69 -9.80 -25.46
CA ASP A 38 4.69 -10.35 -26.39
C ASP A 38 3.26 -10.14 -25.87
N THR A 39 3.02 -10.37 -24.57
CA THR A 39 1.69 -10.19 -23.96
C THR A 39 1.22 -8.73 -23.96
N LEU A 40 2.14 -7.79 -23.71
CA LEU A 40 1.82 -6.35 -23.63
C LEU A 40 2.03 -5.62 -24.96
N GLU A 41 2.45 -6.32 -26.00
CA GLU A 41 2.74 -5.77 -27.34
C GLU A 41 3.73 -4.60 -27.31
N VAL A 42 4.76 -4.70 -26.44
CA VAL A 42 5.80 -3.68 -26.29
C VAL A 42 7.18 -4.26 -26.58
N SER A 43 8.18 -3.39 -26.82
CA SER A 43 9.56 -3.86 -26.95
C SER A 43 10.14 -4.34 -25.60
N ARG A 44 11.21 -5.13 -25.63
CA ARG A 44 11.86 -5.68 -24.44
C ARG A 44 12.49 -4.63 -23.52
N THR A 45 12.88 -3.47 -24.07
CA THR A 45 13.55 -2.42 -23.29
C THR A 45 12.70 -1.90 -22.11
N PRO A 46 11.44 -1.43 -22.29
CA PRO A 46 10.60 -1.00 -21.18
C PRO A 46 10.27 -2.15 -20.22
N VAL A 47 10.16 -3.40 -20.70
CA VAL A 47 9.93 -4.57 -19.85
C VAL A 47 11.14 -4.83 -18.93
N ARG A 48 12.36 -4.76 -19.47
CA ARG A 48 13.59 -4.92 -18.67
C ARG A 48 13.73 -3.84 -17.60
N GLU A 49 13.39 -2.61 -17.92
CA GLU A 49 13.40 -1.52 -16.95
C GLU A 49 12.35 -1.74 -15.85
N ALA A 50 11.15 -2.14 -16.22
CA ALA A 50 10.09 -2.49 -15.28
C ALA A 50 10.50 -3.67 -14.38
N PHE A 51 11.07 -4.74 -14.95
CA PHE A 51 11.56 -5.89 -14.18
C PHE A 51 12.61 -5.49 -13.15
N ARG A 52 13.59 -4.67 -13.55
CA ARG A 52 14.62 -4.18 -12.63
C ARG A 52 14.00 -3.40 -11.46
N ARG A 53 12.99 -2.56 -11.72
CA ARG A 53 12.28 -1.82 -10.66
C ARG A 53 11.49 -2.75 -9.76
N LEU A 54 10.78 -3.73 -10.32
CA LEU A 54 10.04 -4.74 -9.57
C LEU A 54 10.97 -5.61 -8.70
N GLN A 55 12.18 -5.92 -9.19
CA GLN A 55 13.22 -6.63 -8.42
C GLN A 55 13.73 -5.76 -7.25
N GLN A 56 14.02 -4.49 -7.50
CA GLN A 56 14.44 -3.54 -6.45
C GLN A 56 13.39 -3.36 -5.36
N GLN A 57 12.12 -3.51 -5.70
CA GLN A 57 11.00 -3.42 -4.76
C GLN A 57 10.59 -4.77 -4.15
N GLY A 58 11.27 -5.86 -4.54
CA GLY A 58 11.05 -7.19 -4.00
C GLY A 58 9.80 -7.91 -4.50
N TYR A 59 9.18 -7.45 -5.59
CA TYR A 59 8.08 -8.17 -6.27
C TYR A 59 8.58 -9.33 -7.14
N LEU A 60 9.76 -9.17 -7.70
CA LEU A 60 10.44 -10.17 -8.50
C LEU A 60 11.81 -10.50 -7.90
N SER A 61 12.29 -11.72 -8.11
CA SER A 61 13.66 -12.14 -7.82
C SER A 61 14.27 -12.73 -9.08
N GLU A 62 15.49 -12.33 -9.41
CA GLU A 62 16.19 -12.82 -10.59
C GLU A 62 16.56 -14.29 -10.43
N THR A 63 16.40 -15.06 -11.50
CA THR A 63 16.80 -16.46 -11.60
C THR A 63 17.52 -16.69 -12.93
N GLY A 64 18.25 -17.80 -13.06
CA GLY A 64 18.92 -18.13 -14.33
C GLY A 64 17.97 -18.36 -15.52
N LYS A 65 16.66 -18.41 -15.31
CA LYS A 65 15.62 -18.66 -16.33
C LYS A 65 14.66 -17.47 -16.53
N GLY A 66 14.86 -16.36 -15.85
CA GLY A 66 13.98 -15.19 -15.87
C GLY A 66 13.83 -14.61 -14.47
N SER A 67 12.72 -13.96 -14.18
CA SER A 67 12.39 -13.43 -12.85
C SER A 67 11.23 -14.19 -12.25
N VAL A 68 11.38 -14.65 -11.00
CA VAL A 68 10.33 -15.35 -10.26
C VAL A 68 9.51 -14.34 -9.46
N VAL A 69 8.20 -14.48 -9.46
CA VAL A 69 7.28 -13.68 -8.65
C VAL A 69 7.50 -14.02 -7.17
N VAL A 70 7.85 -13.01 -6.38
CA VAL A 70 8.01 -13.11 -4.93
C VAL A 70 6.67 -12.84 -4.28
N GLY A 71 6.09 -13.88 -3.66
CA GLY A 71 4.87 -13.70 -2.85
C GLY A 71 5.18 -13.16 -1.46
N THR A 72 4.17 -12.61 -0.80
CA THR A 72 4.22 -12.33 0.63
C THR A 72 3.57 -13.51 1.34
N THR A 73 4.31 -14.21 2.19
CA THR A 73 3.78 -15.32 2.99
C THR A 73 3.01 -14.79 4.19
N PRO A 74 2.14 -15.60 4.83
CA PRO A 74 1.52 -15.24 6.11
C PRO A 74 2.53 -14.81 7.17
N ARG A 75 3.68 -15.45 7.23
CA ARG A 75 4.77 -15.09 8.14
C ARG A 75 5.34 -13.71 7.82
N ASP A 76 5.64 -13.45 6.53
CA ASP A 76 6.13 -12.13 6.11
C ASP A 76 5.13 -11.03 6.48
N MET A 77 3.85 -11.31 6.35
CA MET A 77 2.80 -10.39 6.72
C MET A 77 2.83 -10.07 8.22
N MET A 78 2.95 -11.07 9.09
CA MET A 78 3.07 -10.87 10.53
C MET A 78 4.32 -10.06 10.89
N ASP A 79 5.46 -10.35 10.26
CA ASP A 79 6.69 -9.58 10.42
C ASP A 79 6.52 -8.11 9.98
N ILE A 80 5.83 -7.88 8.86
CA ILE A 80 5.49 -6.52 8.39
C ILE A 80 4.62 -5.80 9.42
N TYR A 81 3.58 -6.42 9.97
CA TYR A 81 2.75 -5.80 11.01
C TYR A 81 3.53 -5.45 12.27
N GLU A 82 4.48 -6.29 12.69
CA GLU A 82 5.37 -5.99 13.81
C GLU A 82 6.25 -4.76 13.56
N ILE A 83 6.78 -4.61 12.34
CA ILE A 83 7.54 -3.42 11.95
C ILE A 83 6.63 -2.19 11.93
N ARG A 84 5.44 -2.29 11.35
CA ARG A 84 4.46 -1.21 11.27
C ARG A 84 4.07 -0.71 12.66
N LEU A 85 3.81 -1.61 13.62
CA LEU A 85 3.50 -1.27 15.01
C LEU A 85 4.59 -0.44 15.70
N ARG A 86 5.85 -0.55 15.26
CA ARG A 86 6.97 0.21 15.82
C ARG A 86 7.28 1.50 15.09
N THR A 87 6.76 1.66 13.89
CA THR A 87 7.24 2.72 13.00
C THR A 87 6.13 3.63 12.46
N GLU A 88 4.89 3.15 12.27
CA GLU A 88 3.80 3.99 11.75
C GLU A 88 3.36 5.07 12.72
N GLY A 89 3.28 4.75 14.01
CA GLY A 89 3.00 5.76 15.03
C GLY A 89 4.01 6.90 14.99
N LEU A 90 5.31 6.58 14.88
CA LEU A 90 6.37 7.58 14.75
C LEU A 90 6.20 8.44 13.48
N ALA A 91 5.90 7.83 12.34
CA ALA A 91 5.66 8.57 11.09
C ALA A 91 4.46 9.51 11.23
N THR A 92 3.36 9.04 11.82
CA THR A 92 2.13 9.83 12.04
C THR A 92 2.38 10.95 13.04
N ARG A 93 3.14 10.71 14.11
CA ARG A 93 3.61 11.72 15.05
C ARG A 93 4.39 12.85 14.36
N TRP A 94 5.31 12.48 13.49
CA TRP A 94 6.10 13.46 12.74
C TRP A 94 5.25 14.20 11.72
N ALA A 95 4.31 13.52 11.06
CA ALA A 95 3.37 14.15 10.16
C ALA A 95 2.53 15.22 10.88
N ALA A 96 2.01 14.96 12.08
CA ALA A 96 1.24 15.92 12.86
C ALA A 96 1.97 17.26 13.11
N LYS A 97 3.32 17.21 13.17
CA LYS A 97 4.16 18.39 13.38
C LYS A 97 4.60 19.09 12.09
N ARG A 98 4.44 18.45 10.94
CA ARG A 98 5.09 18.88 9.69
C ARG A 98 4.12 19.01 8.52
N ILE A 99 2.91 18.47 8.66
CA ILE A 99 1.91 18.47 7.59
C ILE A 99 1.56 19.90 7.20
N THR A 100 1.54 20.16 5.90
CA THR A 100 1.17 21.44 5.34
C THR A 100 -0.35 21.55 5.19
N GLU A 101 -0.87 22.78 5.01
CA GLU A 101 -2.30 22.98 4.72
C GLU A 101 -2.73 22.21 3.45
N ASP A 102 -1.88 22.19 2.43
CA ASP A 102 -2.11 21.41 1.22
C ASP A 102 -2.12 19.90 1.49
N GLY A 103 -1.20 19.41 2.33
CA GLY A 103 -1.18 18.02 2.78
C GLY A 103 -2.43 17.63 3.55
N LEU A 104 -2.93 18.49 4.44
CA LEU A 104 -4.20 18.28 5.16
C LEU A 104 -5.40 18.28 4.21
N ARG A 105 -5.41 19.15 3.21
CA ARG A 105 -6.46 19.17 2.18
C ARG A 105 -6.49 17.85 1.39
N GLN A 106 -5.35 17.40 0.91
CA GLN A 106 -5.25 16.13 0.18
C GLN A 106 -5.65 14.92 1.04
N LEU A 107 -5.23 14.91 2.31
CA LEU A 107 -5.57 13.84 3.25
C LEU A 107 -7.07 13.79 3.53
N ARG A 108 -7.71 14.98 3.67
CA ARG A 108 -9.16 15.10 3.81
C ARG A 108 -9.89 14.56 2.60
N GLU A 109 -9.46 14.94 1.41
CA GLU A 109 -10.05 14.46 0.15
C GLU A 109 -10.00 12.94 0.02
N ALA A 110 -8.85 12.33 0.32
CA ALA A 110 -8.72 10.87 0.31
C ALA A 110 -9.66 10.19 1.32
N LEU A 111 -9.79 10.77 2.52
CA LEU A 111 -10.68 10.25 3.56
C LEU A 111 -12.16 10.38 3.18
N GLU A 112 -12.60 11.52 2.67
CA GLU A 112 -13.98 11.75 2.24
C GLU A 112 -14.37 10.83 1.06
N LEU A 113 -13.43 10.58 0.13
CA LEU A 113 -13.64 9.60 -0.93
C LEU A 113 -13.72 8.17 -0.38
N GLN A 114 -12.88 7.82 0.61
CA GLN A 114 -12.98 6.52 1.28
C GLN A 114 -14.34 6.31 1.94
N GLU A 115 -14.84 7.31 2.68
CA GLU A 115 -16.17 7.30 3.28
C GLU A 115 -17.28 7.11 2.24
N PHE A 116 -17.21 7.85 1.14
CA PHE A 116 -18.17 7.77 0.04
C PHE A 116 -18.21 6.37 -0.59
N TYR A 117 -17.04 5.79 -0.88
CA TYR A 117 -16.97 4.46 -1.48
C TYR A 117 -17.32 3.34 -0.49
N THR A 118 -17.02 3.52 0.80
CA THR A 118 -17.45 2.58 1.86
C THR A 118 -18.97 2.51 1.93
N ALA A 119 -19.66 3.66 1.91
CA ALA A 119 -21.13 3.70 1.87
C ALA A 119 -21.73 3.07 0.60
N LYS A 120 -20.95 2.94 -0.48
CA LYS A 120 -21.34 2.29 -1.73
C LYS A 120 -20.87 0.83 -1.85
N ALA A 121 -20.15 0.33 -0.87
CA ALA A 121 -19.56 -1.01 -0.90
C ALA A 121 -18.62 -1.26 -2.11
N ASP A 122 -17.97 -0.22 -2.61
CA ASP A 122 -17.02 -0.30 -3.73
C ASP A 122 -15.62 -0.65 -3.22
N ALA A 123 -15.35 -1.94 -3.09
CA ALA A 123 -14.12 -2.47 -2.50
C ALA A 123 -12.84 -1.99 -3.23
N GLY A 124 -12.89 -1.82 -4.55
CA GLY A 124 -11.74 -1.37 -5.34
C GLY A 124 -11.33 0.06 -4.99
N HIS A 125 -12.29 0.98 -5.01
CA HIS A 125 -12.03 2.38 -4.66
C HIS A 125 -11.77 2.58 -3.17
N ILE A 126 -12.40 1.81 -2.28
CA ILE A 126 -12.07 1.83 -0.84
C ILE A 126 -10.58 1.56 -0.64
N GLN A 127 -10.06 0.51 -1.27
CA GLN A 127 -8.64 0.14 -1.15
C GLN A 127 -7.70 1.19 -1.72
N GLU A 128 -8.06 1.81 -2.83
CA GLU A 128 -7.27 2.89 -3.45
C GLU A 128 -7.16 4.10 -2.51
N GLN A 129 -8.28 4.53 -1.92
CA GLN A 129 -8.29 5.67 -1.01
C GLN A 129 -7.61 5.36 0.32
N ASP A 130 -7.75 4.15 0.84
CA ASP A 130 -7.01 3.66 2.00
C ASP A 130 -5.48 3.71 1.76
N ALA A 131 -5.01 3.20 0.62
CA ALA A 131 -3.60 3.28 0.27
C ALA A 131 -3.12 4.74 0.08
N SER A 132 -3.96 5.61 -0.49
CA SER A 132 -3.66 7.03 -0.66
C SER A 132 -3.56 7.74 0.69
N PHE A 133 -4.47 7.48 1.63
CA PHE A 133 -4.47 8.05 2.98
C PHE A 133 -3.15 7.78 3.70
N HIS A 134 -2.74 6.52 3.77
CA HIS A 134 -1.48 6.14 4.42
C HIS A 134 -0.26 6.74 3.70
N ARG A 135 -0.21 6.67 2.38
CA ARG A 135 0.89 7.23 1.59
C ARG A 135 1.05 8.73 1.83
N LEU A 136 -0.04 9.48 1.94
CA LEU A 136 0.00 10.91 2.25
C LEU A 136 0.60 11.17 3.62
N ILE A 137 0.23 10.42 4.66
CA ILE A 137 0.83 10.54 6.00
C ILE A 137 2.34 10.27 5.94
N PHE A 138 2.77 9.23 5.22
CA PHE A 138 4.19 8.90 5.10
C PHE A 138 4.99 9.97 4.35
N LEU A 139 4.41 10.58 3.32
CA LEU A 139 5.03 11.72 2.64
C LEU A 139 5.16 12.95 3.56
N GLN A 140 4.15 13.21 4.39
CA GLN A 140 4.10 14.37 5.28
C GLN A 140 4.93 14.16 6.57
N CYS A 141 5.42 12.95 6.85
CA CYS A 141 6.27 12.71 8.03
C CYS A 141 7.63 13.43 7.97
N GLY A 142 8.03 13.91 6.79
CA GLY A 142 9.26 14.68 6.57
C GLY A 142 10.54 13.85 6.71
N SER A 143 10.45 12.53 6.65
CA SER A 143 11.58 11.61 6.60
C SER A 143 11.45 10.68 5.39
N PRO A 144 12.19 10.94 4.31
CA PRO A 144 12.18 10.05 3.15
C PRO A 144 12.52 8.60 3.52
N VAL A 145 13.50 8.39 4.41
CA VAL A 145 13.90 7.04 4.86
C VAL A 145 12.73 6.27 5.46
N LEU A 146 11.97 6.88 6.37
CA LEU A 146 10.85 6.24 7.03
C LEU A 146 9.64 6.12 6.08
N GLY A 147 9.36 7.17 5.32
CA GLY A 147 8.24 7.20 4.38
C GLY A 147 8.37 6.18 3.25
N ASP A 148 9.57 6.06 2.66
CA ASP A 148 9.84 5.09 1.59
C ASP A 148 9.74 3.66 2.12
N MET A 149 10.33 3.38 3.29
CA MET A 149 10.26 2.08 3.94
C MET A 149 8.79 1.67 4.20
N LEU A 150 8.00 2.54 4.81
CA LEU A 150 6.60 2.26 5.11
C LEU A 150 5.77 2.09 3.84
N THR A 151 6.03 2.87 2.80
CA THR A 151 5.34 2.75 1.50
C THR A 151 5.58 1.38 0.88
N VAL A 152 6.82 0.85 0.93
CA VAL A 152 7.12 -0.50 0.44
C VAL A 152 6.41 -1.57 1.26
N LEU A 153 6.41 -1.47 2.59
CA LEU A 153 5.73 -2.42 3.47
C LEU A 153 4.21 -2.44 3.23
N HIS A 154 3.59 -1.25 3.07
CA HIS A 154 2.16 -1.14 2.78
C HIS A 154 1.78 -1.79 1.45
N ARG A 155 2.59 -1.62 0.39
CA ARG A 155 2.35 -2.29 -0.90
C ARG A 155 2.38 -3.81 -0.75
N ARG A 156 3.34 -4.37 0.00
CA ARG A 156 3.47 -5.81 0.19
C ARG A 156 2.26 -6.46 0.87
N ILE A 157 1.59 -5.74 1.77
CA ILE A 157 0.39 -6.27 2.46
C ILE A 157 -0.92 -5.88 1.77
N GLN A 158 -0.88 -5.14 0.67
CA GLN A 158 -2.08 -4.63 0.00
C GLN A 158 -3.02 -5.77 -0.41
N ARG A 159 -2.50 -6.91 -0.84
CA ARG A 159 -3.26 -8.11 -1.18
C ARG A 159 -4.13 -8.61 -0.01
N PHE A 160 -3.55 -8.69 1.19
CA PHE A 160 -4.28 -9.15 2.39
C PHE A 160 -5.34 -8.15 2.84
N ARG A 161 -5.09 -6.86 2.59
CA ARG A 161 -6.05 -5.79 2.88
C ARG A 161 -7.29 -5.84 1.95
N GLN A 162 -7.19 -6.41 0.75
CA GLN A 162 -8.35 -6.60 -0.13
C GLN A 162 -9.44 -7.48 0.49
N GLN A 163 -9.07 -8.45 1.30
CA GLN A 163 -10.05 -9.30 2.00
C GLN A 163 -10.75 -8.52 3.12
N SER A 164 -10.01 -7.77 3.92
CA SER A 164 -10.57 -6.93 4.98
C SER A 164 -11.56 -5.87 4.48
N VAL A 165 -11.38 -5.35 3.27
CA VAL A 165 -12.28 -4.35 2.66
C VAL A 165 -13.61 -4.96 2.20
N LYS A 166 -13.65 -6.27 1.96
CA LYS A 166 -14.91 -6.99 1.61
C LYS A 166 -15.82 -7.19 2.82
N ASP A 167 -15.28 -7.13 4.03
CA ASP A 167 -16.06 -7.08 5.26
C ASP A 167 -16.52 -5.64 5.53
N HIS A 168 -17.80 -5.36 5.28
CA HIS A 168 -18.39 -4.04 5.46
C HIS A 168 -18.25 -3.50 6.87
N ALA A 169 -18.43 -4.34 7.89
CA ALA A 169 -18.28 -3.92 9.28
C ALA A 169 -16.85 -3.48 9.58
N ARG A 170 -15.85 -4.17 9.01
CA ARG A 170 -14.46 -3.75 9.12
C ARG A 170 -14.15 -2.47 8.34
N ALA A 171 -14.72 -2.31 7.14
CA ALA A 171 -14.52 -1.10 6.34
C ALA A 171 -15.04 0.15 7.08
N ASP A 172 -16.20 0.08 7.72
CA ASP A 172 -16.75 1.18 8.54
C ASP A 172 -15.84 1.52 9.72
N LEU A 173 -15.30 0.52 10.40
CA LEU A 173 -14.35 0.71 11.51
C LEU A 173 -13.06 1.38 11.03
N VAL A 174 -12.51 0.97 9.87
CA VAL A 174 -11.31 1.58 9.28
C VAL A 174 -11.54 3.05 8.98
N VAL A 175 -12.67 3.40 8.39
CA VAL A 175 -13.04 4.80 8.12
C VAL A 175 -13.10 5.62 9.42
N ALA A 176 -13.72 5.10 10.47
CA ALA A 176 -13.77 5.76 11.78
C ALA A 176 -12.37 5.95 12.39
N GLU A 177 -11.50 4.94 12.29
CA GLU A 177 -10.11 5.00 12.73
C GLU A 177 -9.33 6.08 11.95
N HIS A 178 -9.46 6.12 10.61
CA HIS A 178 -8.83 7.13 9.76
C HIS A 178 -9.33 8.54 10.05
N ARG A 179 -10.63 8.70 10.32
CA ARG A 179 -11.22 9.99 10.72
C ARG A 179 -10.63 10.49 12.04
N ALA A 180 -10.42 9.60 13.00
CA ALA A 180 -9.78 9.95 14.28
C ALA A 180 -8.32 10.37 14.08
N ILE A 181 -7.55 9.64 13.27
CA ILE A 181 -6.16 9.99 12.93
C ILE A 181 -6.11 11.35 12.22
N PHE A 182 -6.97 11.57 11.21
CA PHE A 182 -7.05 12.85 10.51
C PHE A 182 -7.32 14.02 11.46
N ASN A 183 -8.26 13.87 12.38
CA ASN A 183 -8.60 14.93 13.34
C ASN A 183 -7.40 15.28 14.24
N ALA A 184 -6.63 14.28 14.71
CA ALA A 184 -5.42 14.50 15.48
C ALA A 184 -4.33 15.21 14.67
N LEU A 185 -4.14 14.84 13.39
CA LEU A 185 -3.22 15.50 12.48
C LEU A 185 -3.62 16.96 12.22
N ALA A 186 -4.91 17.22 12.01
CA ALA A 186 -5.44 18.57 11.78
C ALA A 186 -5.32 19.47 13.03
N ALA A 187 -5.41 18.89 14.22
CA ALA A 187 -5.19 19.59 15.47
C ALA A 187 -3.69 19.78 15.81
N GLY A 188 -2.77 19.15 15.07
CA GLY A 188 -1.34 19.14 15.41
C GLY A 188 -1.01 18.33 16.68
N ASP A 189 -1.96 17.50 17.16
CA ASP A 189 -1.78 16.68 18.35
C ASP A 189 -0.96 15.43 18.00
N ALA A 190 0.34 15.55 18.16
CA ALA A 190 1.30 14.51 17.79
C ALA A 190 1.20 13.27 18.68
N ASP A 191 0.84 13.42 19.96
CA ASP A 191 0.70 12.29 20.88
C ASP A 191 -0.56 11.48 20.57
N ALA A 192 -1.70 12.15 20.35
CA ALA A 192 -2.92 11.49 19.94
C ALA A 192 -2.77 10.83 18.56
N ALA A 193 -2.15 11.51 17.59
CA ALA A 193 -1.92 10.99 16.24
C ALA A 193 -1.11 9.68 16.26
N GLU A 194 -0.04 9.61 17.08
CA GLU A 194 0.76 8.41 17.28
C GLU A 194 -0.06 7.27 17.86
N GLN A 195 -0.79 7.51 18.96
CA GLN A 195 -1.57 6.47 19.64
C GLN A 195 -2.70 5.91 18.77
N LEU A 196 -3.39 6.80 18.04
CA LEU A 196 -4.45 6.39 17.11
C LEU A 196 -3.92 5.57 15.93
N ALA A 197 -2.76 5.93 15.37
CA ALA A 197 -2.12 5.15 14.32
C ALA A 197 -1.68 3.76 14.83
N LEU A 198 -1.12 3.68 16.04
CA LEU A 198 -0.76 2.40 16.67
C LEU A 198 -1.99 1.51 16.90
N ALA A 199 -3.09 2.09 17.41
CA ALA A 199 -4.35 1.37 17.60
C ALA A 199 -4.89 0.84 16.27
N HIS A 200 -4.88 1.67 15.23
CA HIS A 200 -5.30 1.28 13.87
C HIS A 200 -4.49 0.07 13.35
N VAL A 201 -3.15 0.12 13.44
CA VAL A 201 -2.29 -0.99 12.98
C VAL A 201 -2.55 -2.26 13.80
N LYS A 202 -2.74 -2.13 15.14
CA LYS A 202 -3.07 -3.25 16.01
C LYS A 202 -4.38 -3.91 15.63
N ASN A 203 -5.44 -3.12 15.44
CA ASN A 203 -6.77 -3.61 15.03
C ASN A 203 -6.69 -4.30 13.65
N ALA A 204 -5.93 -3.74 12.72
CA ALA A 204 -5.72 -4.36 11.41
C ALA A 204 -5.00 -5.72 11.51
N ARG A 205 -3.98 -5.84 12.36
CA ARG A 205 -3.27 -7.11 12.62
C ARG A 205 -4.19 -8.16 13.24
N GLU A 206 -4.97 -7.77 14.24
CA GLU A 206 -5.89 -8.68 14.95
C GLU A 206 -6.97 -9.22 14.02
N HIS A 207 -7.50 -8.38 13.13
CA HIS A 207 -8.50 -8.81 12.15
C HIS A 207 -7.93 -9.84 11.16
N ILE A 208 -6.75 -9.63 10.62
CA ILE A 208 -6.10 -10.57 9.70
C ILE A 208 -5.68 -11.87 10.42
N GLY A 209 -5.15 -11.77 11.64
CA GLY A 209 -4.79 -12.95 12.43
C GLY A 209 -5.98 -13.83 12.79
N ALA A 210 -7.19 -13.25 12.94
CA ALA A 210 -8.41 -14.01 13.13
C ALA A 210 -8.84 -14.75 11.85
N GLU A 211 -8.60 -14.17 10.67
CA GLU A 211 -8.87 -14.82 9.38
C GLU A 211 -7.87 -15.93 9.06
N GLU A 212 -6.57 -15.78 9.44
CA GLU A 212 -5.54 -16.79 9.19
C GLU A 212 -5.71 -18.08 9.99
N CYS A 213 -6.34 -18.04 11.15
CA CYS A 213 -6.74 -19.26 11.86
C CYS A 213 -7.70 -20.16 11.05
N VAL A 214 -8.26 -19.65 9.96
CA VAL A 214 -9.13 -20.39 9.03
C VAL A 214 -8.32 -21.08 7.92
N TRP A 215 -7.03 -20.71 7.71
CA TRP A 215 -6.18 -21.17 6.62
C TRP A 215 -5.03 -22.10 7.05
N ALA A 216 -4.93 -22.42 8.34
CA ALA A 216 -4.01 -23.41 8.91
C ALA A 216 -4.69 -24.77 9.07
#